data_7e285ce6edc9465301cd040bdfeaa910
#
_entry.id   7e285ce6edc9465301cd040bdfeaa910
#
_cell.length_a   1.000
_cell.length_b   1.000
_cell.length_c   1.000
_cell.angle_alpha   90.00
_cell.angle_beta   90.00
_cell.angle_gamma   90.00
#
_symmetry.space_group_name_H-M   'P 1'
#
loop_
_entity.id
_entity.type
_entity.pdbx_description
1 polymer ?
#
loop_
_entity_poly.entity_id
_entity_poly.type
_entity_poly.pdbx_seq_one_letter_code
_entity_poly.pdbx_strand_id
1 'polypeptide(L)'
;MNRKNIIIQLGIVLAIILVANLISNELYFRLDFTEDNRYTFSEATKEVIDELNGVITVKAYFSEDLPPQLMKNRQDFQDQLVEYENRSQGNIVFEFVNPNENEEAERDAQQNGVSPVMINVTERDQVQQMRAYMGAVLKMDDRTEVIPLVQPGAAMEYAITTAIKKVSIADKPKLGLIQGYGEPTLQALPQLMDQLSVLYKVEPFRLRDTAAVPGYYRALIWINPKDSVSAGDFAKLDRYLNQGGGIFIAHSSVEGDLQQGLLSKTIDVGLKGWLGRKGLVLGDQFVVDAQCASVNVQQRQGFFTINSQVEFPFFPMVNNFADHAITSGLESVMFPFISPLSFSSSDTSWAQVPLVYSSENSGLITPPSYIDIQKKWAQRDFPQGAQILVAGLDNGKARVGVVANGTFCVNGEGQRPQQQNQDNINLASNMIDWIADDTGLIDLRTKGITSRPLESVEDSSKAMIKYGNVFAPILLILIYAFIRKQMNQRKRQKWMQGNYE
;
A
#
# COMPACT_ATOMS: atom_id res chain seq x y z
N MET A 1 66.87 14.23 1.93
CA MET A 1 65.77 14.35 2.93
C MET A 1 66.27 13.76 4.24
N ASN A 2 66.33 14.56 5.32
CA ASN A 2 66.85 14.12 6.61
C ASN A 2 65.97 13.04 7.23
N ARG A 3 66.56 11.94 7.73
CA ARG A 3 65.83 10.82 8.36
C ARG A 3 64.84 11.29 9.43
N LYS A 4 65.12 12.36 10.15
CA LYS A 4 64.22 12.98 11.15
C LYS A 4 62.93 13.51 10.52
N ASN A 5 63.01 14.15 9.35
CA ASN A 5 61.80 14.68 8.68
C ASN A 5 60.89 13.58 8.15
N ILE A 6 61.42 12.43 7.74
CA ILE A 6 60.68 11.27 7.32
C ILE A 6 59.91 10.67 8.49
N ILE A 7 60.54 10.55 9.67
CA ILE A 7 59.90 10.00 10.86
C ILE A 7 58.78 10.92 11.33
N ILE A 8 58.98 12.24 11.32
CA ILE A 8 57.94 13.21 11.69
C ILE A 8 56.75 13.14 10.69
N GLN A 9 57.00 13.07 9.38
CA GLN A 9 55.96 12.92 8.39
C GLN A 9 55.16 11.62 8.55
N LEU A 10 55.86 10.51 8.85
CA LEU A 10 55.19 9.22 9.11
C LEU A 10 54.33 9.28 10.36
N GLY A 11 54.80 9.95 11.43
CA GLY A 11 54.03 10.16 12.65
C GLY A 11 52.80 11.02 12.45
N ILE A 12 52.87 12.07 11.64
CA ILE A 12 51.73 12.93 11.29
C ILE A 12 50.69 12.14 10.45
N VAL A 13 51.13 11.36 9.47
CA VAL A 13 50.25 10.53 8.66
C VAL A 13 49.52 9.48 9.51
N LEU A 14 50.24 8.85 10.43
CA LEU A 14 49.67 7.89 11.36
C LEU A 14 48.65 8.53 12.30
N ALA A 15 48.92 9.72 12.82
CA ALA A 15 48.00 10.50 13.64
C ALA A 15 46.73 10.91 12.84
N ILE A 16 46.87 11.33 11.58
CA ILE A 16 45.77 11.68 10.72
C ILE A 16 44.86 10.45 10.44
N ILE A 17 45.46 9.27 10.16
CA ILE A 17 44.75 8.03 9.97
C ILE A 17 43.99 7.64 11.25
N LEU A 18 44.58 7.80 12.40
CA LEU A 18 43.98 7.46 13.70
C LEU A 18 42.79 8.40 14.01
N VAL A 19 42.98 9.71 13.80
CA VAL A 19 41.92 10.71 13.96
C VAL A 19 40.80 10.50 12.92
N ALA A 20 41.13 10.21 11.67
CA ALA A 20 40.15 9.91 10.64
C ALA A 20 39.34 8.64 10.96
N ASN A 21 39.99 7.62 11.53
CA ASN A 21 39.29 6.38 11.95
C ASN A 21 38.35 6.65 13.14
N LEU A 22 38.78 7.46 14.14
CA LEU A 22 37.91 7.84 15.26
C LEU A 22 36.71 8.67 14.81
N ILE A 23 36.92 9.64 13.90
CA ILE A 23 35.85 10.46 13.33
C ILE A 23 34.92 9.60 12.47
N SER A 24 35.44 8.63 11.72
CA SER A 24 34.66 7.74 10.88
C SER A 24 33.74 6.82 11.68
N ASN A 25 34.05 6.50 12.91
CA ASN A 25 33.18 5.70 13.78
C ASN A 25 32.00 6.52 14.35
N GLU A 26 32.15 7.82 14.52
CA GLU A 26 31.07 8.70 15.03
C GLU A 26 30.28 9.40 13.93
N LEU A 27 30.91 9.66 12.78
CA LEU A 27 30.25 10.22 11.59
C LEU A 27 29.94 9.14 10.59
N TYR A 28 28.99 8.27 10.95
CA TYR A 28 28.45 7.30 10.02
C TYR A 28 27.46 8.00 9.07
N PHE A 29 27.84 8.13 7.80
CA PHE A 29 27.00 8.71 6.76
C PHE A 29 26.67 7.64 5.72
N ARG A 30 25.38 7.24 5.67
CA ARG A 30 24.90 6.27 4.70
C ARG A 30 24.24 7.01 3.53
N LEU A 31 24.72 6.75 2.32
CA LEU A 31 24.08 7.23 1.09
C LEU A 31 23.20 6.11 0.54
N ASP A 32 21.93 6.42 0.39
CA ASP A 32 20.97 5.54 -0.27
C ASP A 32 20.95 5.89 -1.76
N PHE A 33 21.37 4.95 -2.60
CA PHE A 33 21.36 5.05 -4.05
C PHE A 33 20.24 4.21 -4.69
N THR A 34 19.33 3.68 -3.86
CA THR A 34 18.16 2.95 -4.39
C THR A 34 17.14 3.94 -4.91
N GLU A 35 16.48 3.60 -6.03
CA GLU A 35 15.45 4.44 -6.66
C GLU A 35 14.28 4.71 -5.69
N ASP A 36 13.97 3.74 -4.83
CA ASP A 36 12.84 3.78 -3.88
C ASP A 36 13.26 4.29 -2.47
N ASN A 37 14.50 4.77 -2.30
CA ASN A 37 15.05 5.18 -0.99
C ASN A 37 14.81 4.15 0.13
N ARG A 38 15.08 2.86 -0.15
CA ARG A 38 14.76 1.73 0.73
C ARG A 38 15.43 1.75 2.09
N TYR A 39 16.59 2.38 2.16
CA TYR A 39 17.42 2.45 3.36
C TYR A 39 17.37 3.83 4.02
N THR A 40 16.44 4.70 3.57
CA THR A 40 16.19 6.00 4.15
C THR A 40 14.76 6.04 4.67
N PHE A 41 14.58 6.31 5.96
CA PHE A 41 13.25 6.44 6.54
C PHE A 41 12.47 7.58 5.91
N SER A 42 11.19 7.33 5.67
CA SER A 42 10.23 8.36 5.31
C SER A 42 10.03 9.36 6.45
N GLU A 43 9.52 10.53 6.13
CA GLU A 43 9.15 11.52 7.16
C GLU A 43 8.11 10.94 8.13
N ALA A 44 7.13 10.19 7.63
CA ALA A 44 6.12 9.53 8.46
C ALA A 44 6.72 8.55 9.49
N THR A 45 7.72 7.75 9.09
CA THR A 45 8.44 6.87 10.03
C THR A 45 9.20 7.68 11.08
N LYS A 46 9.85 8.77 10.66
CA LYS A 46 10.58 9.65 11.57
C LYS A 46 9.67 10.28 12.61
N GLU A 47 8.51 10.78 12.19
CA GLU A 47 7.49 11.35 13.10
C GLU A 47 7.02 10.32 14.12
N VAL A 48 6.68 9.10 13.68
CA VAL A 48 6.24 8.02 14.59
C VAL A 48 7.33 7.67 15.62
N ILE A 49 8.61 7.65 15.22
CA ILE A 49 9.70 7.38 16.14
C ILE A 49 9.93 8.54 17.10
N ASP A 50 9.87 9.78 16.62
CA ASP A 50 10.09 11.00 17.41
C ASP A 50 8.98 11.24 18.46
N GLU A 51 7.76 10.71 18.22
CA GLU A 51 6.61 10.77 19.14
C GLU A 51 6.59 9.66 20.20
N LEU A 52 7.57 8.75 20.21
CA LEU A 52 7.61 7.65 21.17
C LEU A 52 7.80 8.13 22.61
N ASN A 53 6.84 7.78 23.48
CA ASN A 53 6.85 8.15 24.90
C ASN A 53 7.29 7.01 25.84
N GLY A 54 7.86 5.92 25.30
CA GLY A 54 8.30 4.75 26.08
C GLY A 54 9.17 3.80 25.26
N VAL A 55 9.68 2.77 25.91
CA VAL A 55 10.55 1.79 25.27
C VAL A 55 9.74 0.66 24.64
N ILE A 56 10.03 0.39 23.37
CA ILE A 56 9.48 -0.73 22.62
C ILE A 56 10.52 -1.82 22.51
N THR A 57 10.17 -3.03 22.94
CA THR A 57 11.00 -4.22 22.74
C THR A 57 10.47 -5.01 21.54
N VAL A 58 11.33 -5.23 20.54
CA VAL A 58 11.03 -6.03 19.35
C VAL A 58 11.69 -7.39 19.49
N LYS A 59 10.89 -8.46 19.54
CA LYS A 59 11.37 -9.83 19.52
C LYS A 59 11.14 -10.44 18.15
N ALA A 60 12.21 -10.59 17.38
CA ALA A 60 12.17 -11.08 16.00
C ALA A 60 12.41 -12.60 15.99
N TYR A 61 11.40 -13.36 15.60
CA TYR A 61 11.44 -14.80 15.48
C TYR A 61 11.78 -15.20 14.05
N PHE A 62 13.05 -15.55 13.83
CA PHE A 62 13.54 -15.93 12.51
C PHE A 62 14.35 -17.22 12.58
N SER A 63 14.02 -18.16 11.72
CA SER A 63 14.83 -19.37 11.53
C SER A 63 16.20 -19.02 10.96
N GLU A 64 17.25 -19.73 11.37
CA GLU A 64 18.62 -19.52 10.85
C GLU A 64 18.87 -20.26 9.54
N ASP A 65 18.33 -21.50 9.43
CA ASP A 65 18.52 -22.33 8.23
C ASP A 65 17.47 -22.00 7.16
N LEU A 66 17.54 -20.78 6.61
CA LEU A 66 16.64 -20.32 5.57
C LEU A 66 17.30 -20.43 4.17
N PRO A 67 16.54 -20.68 3.08
CA PRO A 67 17.04 -20.53 1.73
C PRO A 67 17.64 -19.14 1.47
N PRO A 68 18.61 -18.99 0.55
CA PRO A 68 19.34 -17.72 0.35
C PRO A 68 18.46 -16.49 0.14
N GLN A 69 17.30 -16.65 -0.52
CA GLN A 69 16.34 -15.55 -0.74
C GLN A 69 15.68 -15.09 0.56
N LEU A 70 15.35 -16.03 1.46
CA LEU A 70 14.74 -15.73 2.75
C LEU A 70 15.78 -15.31 3.80
N MET A 71 17.03 -15.75 3.68
CA MET A 71 18.14 -15.23 4.49
C MET A 71 18.35 -13.74 4.23
N LYS A 72 18.25 -13.32 2.96
CA LYS A 72 18.31 -11.88 2.62
C LYS A 72 17.19 -11.10 3.31
N ASN A 73 15.97 -11.63 3.33
CA ASN A 73 14.83 -11.01 4.01
C ASN A 73 15.08 -10.84 5.52
N ARG A 74 15.64 -11.86 6.18
CA ARG A 74 16.08 -11.78 7.59
C ARG A 74 17.11 -10.68 7.81
N GLN A 75 18.11 -10.60 6.93
CA GLN A 75 19.15 -9.57 7.02
C GLN A 75 18.58 -8.17 6.79
N ASP A 76 17.76 -7.98 5.75
CA ASP A 76 17.13 -6.69 5.46
C ASP A 76 16.24 -6.24 6.64
N PHE A 77 15.53 -7.17 7.30
CA PHE A 77 14.74 -6.87 8.50
C PHE A 77 15.62 -6.47 9.69
N GLN A 78 16.74 -7.15 9.90
CA GLN A 78 17.71 -6.83 10.94
C GLN A 78 18.34 -5.46 10.71
N ASP A 79 18.77 -5.17 9.49
CA ASP A 79 19.35 -3.88 9.10
C ASP A 79 18.37 -2.73 9.36
N GLN A 80 17.09 -2.93 9.06
CA GLN A 80 16.07 -1.93 9.38
C GLN A 80 15.88 -1.75 10.88
N LEU A 81 15.81 -2.82 11.67
CA LEU A 81 15.69 -2.70 13.13
C LEU A 81 16.86 -1.96 13.75
N VAL A 82 18.08 -2.14 13.24
CA VAL A 82 19.25 -1.34 13.66
C VAL A 82 19.05 0.14 13.39
N GLU A 83 18.46 0.50 12.24
CA GLU A 83 18.17 1.92 11.94
C GLU A 83 17.08 2.48 12.88
N TYR A 84 16.04 1.69 13.21
CA TYR A 84 15.02 2.08 14.20
C TYR A 84 15.63 2.30 15.59
N GLU A 85 16.50 1.39 16.07
CA GLU A 85 17.21 1.50 17.33
C GLU A 85 18.05 2.79 17.39
N ASN A 86 18.86 3.02 16.34
CA ASN A 86 19.71 4.21 16.24
C ASN A 86 18.88 5.49 16.21
N ARG A 87 17.80 5.55 15.40
CA ARG A 87 16.97 6.75 15.27
C ARG A 87 16.19 7.05 16.55
N SER A 88 15.69 6.00 17.22
CA SER A 88 14.91 6.15 18.46
C SER A 88 15.75 6.49 19.69
N GLN A 89 17.09 6.57 19.55
CA GLN A 89 18.02 6.83 20.66
C GLN A 89 17.84 5.83 21.83
N GLY A 90 17.56 4.57 21.50
CA GLY A 90 17.37 3.50 22.48
C GLY A 90 15.92 3.30 22.98
N ASN A 91 14.94 4.06 22.45
CA ASN A 91 13.52 3.80 22.74
C ASN A 91 12.97 2.59 21.98
N ILE A 92 13.71 2.06 21.00
CA ILE A 92 13.40 0.80 20.33
C ILE A 92 14.61 -0.10 20.52
N VAL A 93 14.41 -1.28 21.11
CA VAL A 93 15.42 -2.31 21.29
C VAL A 93 14.93 -3.61 20.68
N PHE A 94 15.83 -4.43 20.15
CA PHE A 94 15.42 -5.67 19.52
C PHE A 94 16.32 -6.85 19.86
N GLU A 95 15.74 -8.07 19.76
CA GLU A 95 16.46 -9.33 19.85
C GLU A 95 15.98 -10.29 18.77
N PHE A 96 16.88 -11.13 18.25
CA PHE A 96 16.54 -12.22 17.33
C PHE A 96 16.55 -13.53 18.09
N VAL A 97 15.48 -14.30 17.89
CA VAL A 97 15.31 -15.65 18.46
C VAL A 97 15.11 -16.64 17.32
N ASN A 98 15.83 -17.75 17.36
CA ASN A 98 15.61 -18.85 16.43
C ASN A 98 14.62 -19.87 17.05
N PRO A 99 13.35 -19.93 16.60
CA PRO A 99 12.39 -20.88 17.15
C PRO A 99 12.72 -22.35 16.88
N ASN A 100 13.56 -22.63 15.86
CA ASN A 100 13.97 -24.00 15.53
C ASN A 100 15.10 -24.53 16.42
N GLU A 101 15.64 -23.70 17.32
CA GLU A 101 16.75 -24.12 18.21
C GLU A 101 16.30 -25.12 19.29
N ASN A 102 15.13 -24.88 19.89
CA ASN A 102 14.57 -25.76 20.92
C ASN A 102 13.05 -25.58 21.07
N GLU A 103 12.40 -26.56 21.74
CA GLU A 103 10.94 -26.54 21.93
C GLU A 103 10.41 -25.37 22.77
N GLU A 104 11.23 -24.75 23.62
CA GLU A 104 10.84 -23.61 24.44
C GLU A 104 10.74 -22.36 23.56
N ALA A 105 11.74 -22.11 22.71
CA ALA A 105 11.74 -21.01 21.73
C ALA A 105 10.60 -21.15 20.71
N GLU A 106 10.31 -22.40 20.29
CA GLU A 106 9.17 -22.66 19.40
C GLU A 106 7.84 -22.34 20.08
N ARG A 107 7.64 -22.78 21.30
CA ARG A 107 6.43 -22.49 22.08
C ARG A 107 6.29 -21.00 22.36
N ASP A 108 7.37 -20.32 22.68
CA ASP A 108 7.37 -18.87 22.91
C ASP A 108 6.94 -18.10 21.64
N ALA A 109 7.45 -18.46 20.45
CA ALA A 109 7.04 -17.86 19.19
C ALA A 109 5.53 -18.06 18.94
N GLN A 110 5.03 -19.28 19.09
CA GLN A 110 3.62 -19.61 18.86
C GLN A 110 2.69 -18.94 19.87
N GLN A 111 3.05 -18.88 21.14
CA GLN A 111 2.27 -18.20 22.20
C GLN A 111 2.20 -16.69 21.97
N ASN A 112 3.24 -16.11 21.39
CA ASN A 112 3.28 -14.70 21.02
C ASN A 112 2.65 -14.43 19.64
N GLY A 113 2.04 -15.41 18.97
CA GLY A 113 1.27 -15.25 17.73
C GLY A 113 2.09 -15.36 16.43
N VAL A 114 3.36 -15.77 16.52
CA VAL A 114 4.18 -16.05 15.33
C VAL A 114 4.14 -17.55 15.03
N SER A 115 3.47 -17.90 13.94
CA SER A 115 3.32 -19.30 13.48
C SER A 115 4.32 -19.64 12.39
N PRO A 116 4.77 -20.92 12.31
CA PRO A 116 5.66 -21.34 11.22
C PRO A 116 4.94 -21.37 9.88
N VAL A 117 5.63 -21.00 8.83
CA VAL A 117 5.18 -21.20 7.46
C VAL A 117 5.91 -22.39 6.85
N MET A 118 5.20 -23.19 6.04
CA MET A 118 5.80 -24.30 5.30
C MET A 118 6.37 -23.77 3.99
N ILE A 119 7.67 -23.92 3.82
CA ILE A 119 8.37 -23.54 2.59
C ILE A 119 8.86 -24.79 1.86
N ASN A 120 8.76 -24.80 0.54
CA ASN A 120 9.30 -25.86 -0.30
C ASN A 120 10.71 -25.48 -0.72
N VAL A 121 11.69 -26.26 -0.29
CA VAL A 121 13.11 -26.08 -0.67
C VAL A 121 13.50 -27.19 -1.64
N THR A 122 14.04 -26.82 -2.78
CA THR A 122 14.56 -27.78 -3.75
C THR A 122 16.07 -27.93 -3.52
N GLU A 123 16.49 -29.04 -2.93
CA GLU A 123 17.89 -29.44 -2.83
C GLU A 123 18.16 -30.67 -3.69
N ARG A 124 19.12 -30.58 -4.64
CA ARG A 124 19.60 -31.71 -5.44
C ARG A 124 18.48 -32.58 -6.01
N ASP A 125 17.50 -32.00 -6.70
CA ASP A 125 16.33 -32.67 -7.31
C ASP A 125 15.31 -33.27 -6.31
N GLN A 126 15.39 -32.95 -5.02
CA GLN A 126 14.39 -33.31 -4.03
C GLN A 126 13.70 -32.06 -3.48
N VAL A 127 12.36 -32.07 -3.48
CA VAL A 127 11.57 -31.04 -2.82
C VAL A 127 11.39 -31.45 -1.36
N GLN A 128 11.99 -30.71 -0.45
CA GLN A 128 11.78 -30.87 1.00
C GLN A 128 10.87 -29.76 1.53
N GLN A 129 9.95 -30.13 2.39
CA GLN A 129 9.16 -29.14 3.15
C GLN A 129 9.88 -28.81 4.44
N MET A 130 10.07 -27.52 4.66
CA MET A 130 10.75 -26.97 5.82
C MET A 130 9.83 -26.01 6.56
N ARG A 131 9.85 -26.06 7.90
CA ARG A 131 9.15 -25.07 8.75
C ARG A 131 10.06 -23.88 8.96
N ALA A 132 9.59 -22.69 8.56
CA ALA A 132 10.31 -21.43 8.69
C ALA A 132 9.52 -20.44 9.55
N TYR A 133 10.20 -19.76 10.45
CA TYR A 133 9.67 -18.64 11.22
C TYR A 133 10.24 -17.36 10.66
N MET A 134 9.40 -16.37 10.39
CA MET A 134 9.77 -15.06 9.85
C MET A 134 8.76 -14.03 10.34
N GLY A 135 8.70 -13.76 11.63
CA GLY A 135 7.79 -12.81 12.22
C GLY A 135 8.42 -12.04 13.37
N ALA A 136 7.70 -11.08 13.91
CA ALA A 136 8.18 -10.30 15.05
C ALA A 136 7.03 -9.91 15.98
N VAL A 137 7.38 -9.67 17.25
CA VAL A 137 6.44 -9.22 18.28
C VAL A 137 7.00 -7.95 18.90
N LEU A 138 6.20 -6.91 18.91
CA LEU A 138 6.54 -5.62 19.52
C LEU A 138 5.78 -5.49 20.84
N LYS A 139 6.49 -5.12 21.90
CA LYS A 139 5.89 -4.93 23.24
C LYS A 139 6.24 -3.54 23.77
N MET A 140 5.25 -2.85 24.31
CA MET A 140 5.40 -1.60 25.03
C MET A 140 4.46 -1.62 26.24
N ASP A 141 4.99 -1.66 27.45
CA ASP A 141 4.24 -1.91 28.68
C ASP A 141 3.41 -3.21 28.57
N ASP A 142 2.09 -3.14 28.79
CA ASP A 142 1.17 -4.28 28.69
C ASP A 142 0.61 -4.50 27.27
N ARG A 143 1.00 -3.66 26.30
CA ARG A 143 0.52 -3.72 24.92
C ARG A 143 1.45 -4.54 24.05
N THR A 144 0.88 -5.35 23.21
CA THR A 144 1.61 -6.24 22.30
C THR A 144 1.02 -6.14 20.90
N GLU A 145 1.88 -6.02 19.91
CA GLU A 145 1.53 -6.08 18.49
C GLU A 145 2.38 -7.14 17.79
N VAL A 146 1.78 -7.85 16.86
CA VAL A 146 2.43 -8.98 16.19
C VAL A 146 2.53 -8.69 14.69
N ILE A 147 3.72 -8.89 14.14
CA ILE A 147 3.95 -9.02 12.70
C ILE A 147 4.05 -10.54 12.44
N PRO A 148 2.96 -11.19 12.03
CA PRO A 148 2.91 -12.67 12.00
C PRO A 148 3.84 -13.25 10.94
N LEU A 149 4.06 -12.51 9.86
CA LEU A 149 4.95 -12.91 8.76
C LEU A 149 5.56 -11.68 8.08
N VAL A 150 6.87 -11.61 8.06
CA VAL A 150 7.64 -10.65 7.26
C VAL A 150 7.87 -11.29 5.89
N GLN A 151 7.10 -10.87 4.90
CA GLN A 151 7.19 -11.42 3.55
C GLN A 151 8.43 -10.90 2.81
N PRO A 152 9.07 -11.74 1.97
CA PRO A 152 10.12 -11.28 1.07
C PRO A 152 9.56 -10.20 0.13
N GLY A 153 10.28 -9.08 0.03
CA GLY A 153 9.85 -7.99 -0.84
C GLY A 153 8.71 -7.12 -0.31
N ALA A 154 8.18 -7.43 0.88
CA ALA A 154 7.18 -6.58 1.52
C ALA A 154 7.78 -5.24 1.96
N ALA A 155 6.92 -4.22 2.10
CA ALA A 155 7.30 -2.93 2.67
C ALA A 155 7.61 -3.09 4.17
N MET A 156 8.82 -3.52 4.50
CA MET A 156 9.24 -3.78 5.88
C MET A 156 9.12 -2.53 6.74
N GLU A 157 9.53 -1.37 6.22
CA GLU A 157 9.38 -0.09 6.92
C GLU A 157 7.92 0.16 7.30
N TYR A 158 6.99 -0.08 6.39
CA TYR A 158 5.56 0.06 6.67
C TYR A 158 5.10 -0.91 7.76
N ALA A 159 5.49 -2.18 7.67
CA ALA A 159 5.09 -3.20 8.64
C ALA A 159 5.61 -2.87 10.05
N ILE A 160 6.88 -2.51 10.16
CA ILE A 160 7.50 -2.17 11.45
C ILE A 160 6.91 -0.87 12.00
N THR A 161 6.84 0.22 11.20
CA THR A 161 6.32 1.51 11.65
C THR A 161 4.85 1.42 12.05
N THR A 162 4.04 0.67 11.30
CA THR A 162 2.64 0.42 11.66
C THR A 162 2.53 -0.34 12.98
N ALA A 163 3.34 -1.36 13.19
CA ALA A 163 3.34 -2.12 14.45
C ALA A 163 3.82 -1.25 15.62
N ILE A 164 4.83 -0.40 15.43
CA ILE A 164 5.28 0.59 16.40
C ILE A 164 4.15 1.57 16.74
N LYS A 165 3.49 2.15 15.73
CA LYS A 165 2.36 3.06 15.93
C LYS A 165 1.24 2.40 16.71
N LYS A 166 0.86 1.17 16.35
CA LYS A 166 -0.19 0.41 17.03
C LYS A 166 0.12 0.16 18.51
N VAL A 167 1.35 -0.26 18.82
CA VAL A 167 1.73 -0.57 20.20
C VAL A 167 1.93 0.70 21.04
N SER A 168 2.27 1.84 20.41
CA SER A 168 2.47 3.12 21.09
C SER A 168 1.15 3.87 21.40
N ILE A 169 0.10 3.68 20.60
CA ILE A 169 -1.17 4.38 20.80
C ILE A 169 -1.96 3.74 21.94
N ALA A 170 -2.14 4.51 23.04
CA ALA A 170 -2.96 4.07 24.19
C ALA A 170 -4.46 4.06 23.86
N ASP A 171 -4.96 5.11 23.17
CA ASP A 171 -6.36 5.26 22.78
C ASP A 171 -6.46 5.28 21.24
N LYS A 172 -7.11 4.27 20.67
CA LYS A 172 -7.31 4.19 19.21
C LYS A 172 -8.15 5.38 18.72
N PRO A 173 -7.74 6.04 17.63
CA PRO A 173 -8.53 7.08 16.99
C PRO A 173 -9.93 6.59 16.65
N LYS A 174 -10.93 7.45 16.81
CA LYS A 174 -12.33 7.10 16.60
C LYS A 174 -12.76 7.41 15.18
N LEU A 175 -13.51 6.46 14.58
CA LEU A 175 -14.21 6.62 13.31
C LEU A 175 -15.72 6.59 13.57
N GLY A 176 -16.45 7.49 12.92
CA GLY A 176 -17.92 7.52 13.02
C GLY A 176 -18.55 6.80 11.81
N LEU A 177 -19.24 5.66 12.03
CA LEU A 177 -20.06 5.04 10.99
C LEU A 177 -21.43 5.73 10.97
N ILE A 178 -21.70 6.50 9.91
CA ILE A 178 -22.96 7.24 9.78
C ILE A 178 -24.12 6.25 9.67
N GLN A 179 -25.17 6.54 10.44
CA GLN A 179 -26.39 5.76 10.53
C GLN A 179 -27.62 6.70 10.56
N GLY A 180 -28.78 6.19 10.12
CA GLY A 180 -30.05 6.90 10.18
C GLY A 180 -30.63 7.29 8.83
N TYR A 181 -30.02 6.84 7.71
CA TYR A 181 -30.51 7.02 6.34
C TYR A 181 -30.65 5.67 5.59
N GLY A 182 -30.86 4.56 6.33
CA GLY A 182 -31.03 3.22 5.74
C GLY A 182 -29.71 2.52 5.40
N GLU A 183 -28.62 2.93 6.01
CA GLU A 183 -27.29 2.32 5.84
C GLU A 183 -27.20 0.92 6.45
N PRO A 184 -26.27 0.08 5.97
CA PRO A 184 -25.91 -1.17 6.66
C PRO A 184 -25.41 -0.91 8.07
N THR A 185 -25.77 -1.80 9.01
CA THR A 185 -25.29 -1.72 10.40
C THR A 185 -23.84 -2.25 10.52
N LEU A 186 -23.21 -2.08 11.69
CA LEU A 186 -21.89 -2.66 11.97
C LEU A 186 -21.87 -4.18 11.74
N GLN A 187 -22.98 -4.88 12.06
CA GLN A 187 -23.11 -6.32 11.90
C GLN A 187 -23.12 -6.75 10.43
N ALA A 188 -23.48 -5.86 9.52
CA ALA A 188 -23.45 -6.12 8.08
C ALA A 188 -22.05 -5.95 7.44
N LEU A 189 -21.04 -5.55 8.21
CA LEU A 189 -19.70 -5.19 7.77
C LEU A 189 -18.57 -5.93 8.53
N PRO A 190 -18.72 -7.22 8.93
CA PRO A 190 -17.76 -7.87 9.82
C PRO A 190 -16.32 -7.83 9.29
N GLN A 191 -16.07 -8.15 8.01
CA GLN A 191 -14.72 -8.15 7.45
C GLN A 191 -14.06 -6.76 7.50
N LEU A 192 -14.81 -5.71 7.16
CA LEU A 192 -14.30 -4.33 7.22
C LEU A 192 -14.06 -3.90 8.66
N MET A 193 -14.97 -4.24 9.59
CA MET A 193 -14.82 -3.91 11.02
C MET A 193 -13.63 -4.62 11.64
N ASP A 194 -13.41 -5.90 11.33
CA ASP A 194 -12.25 -6.66 11.80
C ASP A 194 -10.95 -5.96 11.36
N GLN A 195 -10.87 -5.54 10.11
CA GLN A 195 -9.68 -4.87 9.58
C GLN A 195 -9.47 -3.48 10.17
N LEU A 196 -10.53 -2.67 10.29
CA LEU A 196 -10.45 -1.32 10.88
C LEU A 196 -10.20 -1.36 12.40
N SER A 197 -10.70 -2.37 13.11
CA SER A 197 -10.54 -2.49 14.57
C SER A 197 -9.08 -2.61 15.01
N VAL A 198 -8.21 -2.94 14.09
CA VAL A 198 -6.75 -3.01 14.30
C VAL A 198 -6.20 -1.63 14.68
N LEU A 199 -6.56 -0.58 13.93
CA LEU A 199 -6.03 0.78 14.10
C LEU A 199 -7.02 1.75 14.75
N TYR A 200 -8.32 1.50 14.62
CA TYR A 200 -9.37 2.45 14.97
C TYR A 200 -10.41 1.85 15.89
N LYS A 201 -11.14 2.72 16.56
CA LYS A 201 -12.40 2.39 17.24
C LYS A 201 -13.55 2.91 16.41
N VAL A 202 -14.30 2.00 15.74
CA VAL A 202 -15.46 2.37 14.94
C VAL A 202 -16.70 2.42 15.81
N GLU A 203 -17.39 3.54 15.81
CA GLU A 203 -18.62 3.77 16.59
C GLU A 203 -19.77 4.20 15.66
N PRO A 204 -21.02 3.72 15.87
CA PRO A 204 -22.15 4.21 15.10
C PRO A 204 -22.41 5.69 15.45
N PHE A 205 -22.66 6.51 14.44
CA PHE A 205 -22.90 7.93 14.57
C PHE A 205 -24.16 8.36 13.82
N ARG A 206 -25.12 8.96 14.52
CA ARG A 206 -26.36 9.44 13.91
C ARG A 206 -26.29 10.93 13.61
N LEU A 207 -26.07 11.27 12.35
CA LEU A 207 -25.92 12.65 11.89
C LEU A 207 -27.19 13.49 12.11
N ARG A 208 -28.39 12.88 11.99
CA ARG A 208 -29.69 13.55 12.21
C ARG A 208 -29.83 14.07 13.64
N ASP A 209 -29.35 13.31 14.62
CA ASP A 209 -29.61 13.54 16.04
C ASP A 209 -28.64 14.54 16.67
N THR A 210 -27.68 15.05 15.92
CA THR A 210 -26.62 15.92 16.43
C THR A 210 -26.66 17.31 15.80
N ALA A 211 -26.28 18.34 16.55
CA ALA A 211 -26.15 19.72 16.04
C ALA A 211 -24.89 19.87 15.12
N ALA A 212 -23.84 19.09 15.37
CA ALA A 212 -22.58 19.08 14.61
C ALA A 212 -21.92 17.72 14.72
N VAL A 213 -21.01 17.42 13.79
CA VAL A 213 -20.12 16.24 13.89
C VAL A 213 -19.11 16.51 15.01
N PRO A 214 -18.96 15.59 15.98
CA PRO A 214 -17.94 15.72 17.02
C PRO A 214 -16.52 15.74 16.44
N GLY A 215 -15.68 16.67 16.91
CA GLY A 215 -14.31 16.84 16.41
C GLY A 215 -13.33 15.74 16.81
N TYR A 216 -13.73 14.79 17.65
CA TYR A 216 -12.89 13.65 18.03
C TYR A 216 -12.94 12.50 16.99
N TYR A 217 -13.89 12.52 16.04
CA TYR A 217 -13.83 11.58 14.92
C TYR A 217 -12.74 12.01 13.92
N ARG A 218 -11.84 11.11 13.62
CA ARG A 218 -10.80 11.32 12.60
C ARG A 218 -11.38 11.28 11.20
N ALA A 219 -12.28 10.33 10.96
CA ALA A 219 -13.01 10.24 9.71
C ALA A 219 -14.44 9.72 9.96
N LEU A 220 -15.31 10.01 9.02
CA LEU A 220 -16.64 9.44 8.93
C LEU A 220 -16.67 8.40 7.81
N ILE A 221 -17.43 7.33 8.05
CA ILE A 221 -17.67 6.26 7.09
C ILE A 221 -19.15 6.30 6.73
N TRP A 222 -19.47 6.43 5.45
CA TRP A 222 -20.85 6.49 4.97
C TRP A 222 -21.08 5.50 3.84
N ILE A 223 -21.77 4.40 4.15
CA ILE A 223 -21.95 3.28 3.24
C ILE A 223 -23.43 3.16 2.85
N ASN A 224 -23.71 3.32 1.58
CA ASN A 224 -24.99 3.06 0.92
C ASN A 224 -26.22 3.67 1.61
N PRO A 225 -26.24 5.00 1.85
CA PRO A 225 -27.47 5.65 2.32
C PRO A 225 -28.60 5.44 1.30
N LYS A 226 -29.82 5.15 1.80
CA LYS A 226 -31.00 4.89 0.99
C LYS A 226 -32.08 5.96 1.13
N ASP A 227 -32.05 6.72 2.23
CA ASP A 227 -33.01 7.79 2.50
C ASP A 227 -32.44 9.16 2.13
N SER A 228 -33.31 10.09 1.73
CA SER A 228 -32.93 11.45 1.42
C SER A 228 -32.33 12.18 2.61
N VAL A 229 -31.23 12.88 2.39
CA VAL A 229 -30.47 13.62 3.38
C VAL A 229 -30.81 15.10 3.31
N SER A 230 -31.04 15.72 4.45
CA SER A 230 -31.41 17.14 4.52
C SER A 230 -30.23 18.07 4.15
N ALA A 231 -30.53 19.24 3.61
CA ALA A 231 -29.51 20.27 3.36
C ALA A 231 -28.78 20.70 4.66
N GLY A 232 -29.49 20.66 5.81
CA GLY A 232 -28.89 20.93 7.10
C GLY A 232 -27.84 19.90 7.52
N ASP A 233 -28.08 18.63 7.20
CA ASP A 233 -27.13 17.55 7.52
C ASP A 233 -25.90 17.62 6.60
N PHE A 234 -26.06 17.94 5.31
CA PHE A 234 -24.93 18.24 4.45
C PHE A 234 -24.12 19.45 4.94
N ALA A 235 -24.76 20.48 5.47
CA ALA A 235 -24.05 21.62 6.05
C ALA A 235 -23.24 21.26 7.32
N LYS A 236 -23.67 20.22 8.09
CA LYS A 236 -22.85 19.66 9.18
C LYS A 236 -21.60 18.97 8.65
N LEU A 237 -21.73 18.19 7.56
CA LEU A 237 -20.60 17.53 6.90
C LEU A 237 -19.63 18.55 6.29
N ASP A 238 -20.13 19.61 5.66
CA ASP A 238 -19.29 20.68 5.12
C ASP A 238 -18.50 21.40 6.24
N ARG A 239 -19.12 21.66 7.38
CA ARG A 239 -18.40 22.22 8.54
C ARG A 239 -17.32 21.29 9.07
N TYR A 240 -17.61 20.00 9.14
CA TYR A 240 -16.65 18.99 9.58
C TYR A 240 -15.44 18.90 8.63
N LEU A 241 -15.66 18.90 7.30
CA LEU A 241 -14.59 18.95 6.32
C LEU A 241 -13.76 20.24 6.44
N ASN A 242 -14.40 21.40 6.67
CA ASN A 242 -13.69 22.67 6.86
C ASN A 242 -12.82 22.69 8.12
N GLN A 243 -13.09 21.82 9.09
CA GLN A 243 -12.28 21.61 10.30
C GLN A 243 -11.15 20.60 10.12
N GLY A 244 -11.01 20.02 8.92
CA GLY A 244 -9.98 19.04 8.63
C GLY A 244 -10.41 17.59 8.80
N GLY A 245 -11.70 17.33 9.03
CA GLY A 245 -12.25 15.98 9.07
C GLY A 245 -12.28 15.34 7.67
N GLY A 246 -12.33 14.01 7.62
CA GLY A 246 -12.41 13.27 6.36
C GLY A 246 -13.65 12.40 6.25
N ILE A 247 -14.08 12.07 5.02
CA ILE A 247 -15.28 11.28 4.79
C ILE A 247 -15.04 10.21 3.72
N PHE A 248 -15.28 8.94 4.05
CA PHE A 248 -15.37 7.84 3.10
C PHE A 248 -16.84 7.63 2.72
N ILE A 249 -17.13 7.58 1.43
CA ILE A 249 -18.47 7.40 0.89
C ILE A 249 -18.47 6.23 -0.11
N ALA A 250 -19.30 5.23 0.15
CA ALA A 250 -19.62 4.18 -0.82
C ALA A 250 -21.11 4.28 -1.13
N HIS A 251 -21.49 4.60 -2.37
CA HIS A 251 -22.90 4.81 -2.73
C HIS A 251 -23.21 4.32 -4.14
N SER A 252 -24.34 3.61 -4.26
CA SER A 252 -24.88 3.17 -5.56
C SER A 252 -25.94 4.13 -6.07
N SER A 253 -25.70 4.73 -7.24
CA SER A 253 -26.71 5.51 -7.98
C SER A 253 -27.65 4.63 -8.79
N VAL A 254 -27.29 3.38 -8.99
CA VAL A 254 -28.01 2.37 -9.79
C VAL A 254 -28.08 1.06 -9.02
N GLU A 255 -29.10 0.28 -9.29
CA GLU A 255 -29.35 -1.00 -8.63
C GLU A 255 -29.82 -2.04 -9.65
N GLY A 256 -29.24 -3.23 -9.57
CA GLY A 256 -29.67 -4.38 -10.38
C GLY A 256 -30.31 -5.45 -9.51
N ASP A 257 -31.53 -5.87 -9.89
CA ASP A 257 -32.22 -7.00 -9.26
C ASP A 257 -32.10 -8.24 -10.17
N LEU A 258 -31.25 -9.18 -9.72
CA LEU A 258 -31.05 -10.44 -10.47
C LEU A 258 -32.27 -11.35 -10.47
N GLN A 259 -33.18 -11.23 -9.48
CA GLN A 259 -34.39 -12.07 -9.39
C GLN A 259 -35.47 -11.58 -10.37
N GLN A 260 -35.64 -10.27 -10.46
CA GLN A 260 -36.58 -9.63 -11.37
C GLN A 260 -35.99 -9.34 -12.75
N GLY A 261 -34.65 -9.45 -12.88
CA GLY A 261 -33.91 -9.08 -14.09
C GLY A 261 -34.01 -7.60 -14.42
N LEU A 262 -34.16 -6.73 -13.41
CA LEU A 262 -34.42 -5.32 -13.60
C LEU A 262 -33.15 -4.50 -13.24
N LEU A 263 -32.89 -3.51 -14.10
CA LEU A 263 -31.87 -2.47 -13.89
C LEU A 263 -32.56 -1.12 -13.64
N SER A 264 -32.37 -0.52 -12.48
CA SER A 264 -33.06 0.71 -12.08
C SER A 264 -32.09 1.75 -11.51
N LYS A 265 -32.55 3.00 -11.40
CA LYS A 265 -31.88 4.04 -10.60
C LYS A 265 -32.31 3.90 -9.15
N THR A 266 -31.37 4.17 -8.25
CA THR A 266 -31.71 4.36 -6.82
C THR A 266 -32.36 5.71 -6.59
N ILE A 267 -32.94 5.90 -5.41
CA ILE A 267 -33.46 7.18 -4.98
C ILE A 267 -32.30 8.18 -4.84
N ASP A 268 -32.50 9.41 -5.32
CA ASP A 268 -31.50 10.45 -5.09
C ASP A 268 -31.53 10.89 -3.62
N VAL A 269 -30.49 10.52 -2.90
CA VAL A 269 -30.30 10.87 -1.49
C VAL A 269 -29.71 12.28 -1.29
N GLY A 270 -29.43 13.03 -2.38
CA GLY A 270 -28.84 14.36 -2.36
C GLY A 270 -27.30 14.37 -2.48
N LEU A 271 -26.65 13.20 -2.45
CA LEU A 271 -25.18 13.07 -2.56
C LEU A 271 -24.63 13.60 -3.89
N LYS A 272 -25.34 13.38 -5.00
CA LYS A 272 -24.93 13.86 -6.33
C LYS A 272 -24.74 15.37 -6.36
N GLY A 273 -25.73 16.11 -5.86
CA GLY A 273 -25.63 17.57 -5.80
C GLY A 273 -24.54 18.06 -4.83
N TRP A 274 -24.34 17.35 -3.72
CA TRP A 274 -23.33 17.69 -2.73
C TRP A 274 -21.89 17.43 -3.24
N LEU A 275 -21.63 16.27 -3.84
CA LEU A 275 -20.35 15.92 -4.46
C LEU A 275 -20.08 16.79 -5.71
N GLY A 276 -21.12 17.08 -6.51
CA GLY A 276 -21.01 17.94 -7.69
C GLY A 276 -20.49 19.35 -7.36
N ARG A 277 -20.86 19.91 -6.21
CA ARG A 277 -20.31 21.20 -5.74
C ARG A 277 -18.82 21.12 -5.36
N LYS A 278 -18.28 19.92 -5.14
CA LYS A 278 -16.85 19.67 -4.84
C LYS A 278 -16.08 19.21 -6.07
N GLY A 279 -16.72 19.22 -7.26
CA GLY A 279 -16.09 18.85 -8.51
C GLY A 279 -16.13 17.38 -8.88
N LEU A 280 -16.89 16.53 -8.14
CA LEU A 280 -17.05 15.11 -8.45
C LEU A 280 -18.50 14.79 -8.84
N VAL A 281 -18.68 14.27 -10.04
CA VAL A 281 -19.98 13.91 -10.60
C VAL A 281 -20.18 12.40 -10.51
N LEU A 282 -21.24 11.98 -9.85
CA LEU A 282 -21.66 10.59 -9.73
C LEU A 282 -22.68 10.27 -10.84
N GLY A 283 -22.33 9.35 -11.73
CA GLY A 283 -23.15 8.95 -12.88
C GLY A 283 -24.41 8.14 -12.51
N ASP A 284 -25.33 8.04 -13.47
CA ASP A 284 -26.63 7.35 -13.36
C ASP A 284 -26.73 6.13 -14.27
N GLN A 285 -25.60 5.68 -14.80
CA GLN A 285 -25.53 4.57 -15.73
C GLN A 285 -24.80 3.41 -15.08
N PHE A 286 -25.06 2.21 -15.57
CA PHE A 286 -24.25 1.04 -15.21
C PHE A 286 -23.00 1.01 -16.07
N VAL A 287 -21.87 0.78 -15.45
CA VAL A 287 -20.66 0.38 -16.16
C VAL A 287 -20.72 -1.12 -16.38
N VAL A 288 -20.59 -1.54 -17.63
CA VAL A 288 -20.39 -2.93 -18.04
C VAL A 288 -18.96 -3.06 -18.56
N ASP A 289 -18.31 -4.18 -18.27
CA ASP A 289 -16.91 -4.39 -18.61
C ASP A 289 -16.72 -5.78 -19.20
N ALA A 290 -15.90 -5.88 -20.25
CA ALA A 290 -15.51 -7.16 -20.81
C ALA A 290 -14.69 -8.01 -19.81
N GLN A 291 -13.95 -7.34 -18.91
CA GLN A 291 -13.28 -7.97 -17.78
C GLN A 291 -14.23 -8.04 -16.60
N CYS A 292 -14.90 -9.17 -16.43
CA CYS A 292 -15.99 -9.33 -15.46
C CYS A 292 -15.97 -10.67 -14.74
N ALA A 293 -16.67 -10.72 -13.63
CA ALA A 293 -16.92 -11.97 -12.92
C ALA A 293 -17.99 -12.82 -13.63
N SER A 294 -18.00 -14.12 -13.35
CA SER A 294 -19.01 -15.04 -13.82
C SER A 294 -20.09 -15.25 -12.76
N VAL A 295 -21.34 -15.39 -13.21
CA VAL A 295 -22.47 -15.76 -12.36
C VAL A 295 -22.93 -17.19 -12.67
N ASN A 296 -23.38 -17.90 -11.62
CA ASN A 296 -23.94 -19.24 -11.79
C ASN A 296 -25.40 -19.13 -12.22
N VAL A 297 -25.71 -19.66 -13.38
CA VAL A 297 -27.07 -19.70 -13.93
C VAL A 297 -27.58 -21.13 -13.95
N GLN A 298 -28.75 -21.33 -13.34
CA GLN A 298 -29.45 -22.60 -13.40
C GLN A 298 -30.38 -22.62 -14.61
N GLN A 299 -30.06 -23.48 -15.58
CA GLN A 299 -30.92 -23.71 -16.75
C GLN A 299 -31.64 -25.05 -16.62
N ARG A 300 -32.98 -25.03 -16.73
CA ARG A 300 -33.78 -26.23 -16.71
C ARG A 300 -33.98 -26.73 -18.14
N GLN A 301 -33.33 -27.84 -18.50
CA GLN A 301 -33.54 -28.55 -19.76
C GLN A 301 -34.31 -29.83 -19.50
N GLY A 302 -35.66 -29.79 -19.69
CA GLY A 302 -36.54 -30.94 -19.40
C GLY A 302 -36.51 -31.32 -17.91
N PHE A 303 -36.04 -32.53 -17.58
CA PHE A 303 -35.93 -33.04 -16.21
C PHE A 303 -34.57 -32.74 -15.54
N PHE A 304 -33.64 -32.15 -16.28
CA PHE A 304 -32.29 -31.88 -15.77
C PHE A 304 -32.13 -30.40 -15.47
N THR A 305 -31.48 -30.09 -14.34
CA THR A 305 -31.01 -28.75 -14.02
C THR A 305 -29.52 -28.70 -14.30
N ILE A 306 -29.11 -27.87 -15.24
CA ILE A 306 -27.69 -27.66 -15.58
C ILE A 306 -27.26 -26.34 -14.95
N ASN A 307 -26.19 -26.38 -14.15
CA ASN A 307 -25.52 -25.18 -13.65
C ASN A 307 -24.43 -24.79 -14.64
N SER A 308 -24.52 -23.62 -15.22
CA SER A 308 -23.48 -23.06 -16.08
C SER A 308 -22.97 -21.75 -15.52
N GLN A 309 -21.66 -21.52 -15.65
CA GLN A 309 -21.05 -20.23 -15.38
C GLN A 309 -21.14 -19.38 -16.65
N VAL A 310 -21.65 -18.16 -16.49
CA VAL A 310 -21.80 -17.20 -17.59
C VAL A 310 -21.09 -15.91 -17.19
N GLU A 311 -20.24 -15.38 -18.06
CA GLU A 311 -19.65 -14.05 -17.88
C GLU A 311 -20.74 -12.99 -17.74
N PHE A 312 -20.60 -12.14 -16.74
CA PHE A 312 -21.63 -11.17 -16.40
C PHE A 312 -21.04 -9.75 -16.34
N PRO A 313 -21.02 -9.00 -17.44
CA PRO A 313 -20.38 -7.69 -17.57
C PRO A 313 -20.87 -6.61 -16.60
N PHE A 314 -22.01 -6.79 -15.94
CA PHE A 314 -22.49 -5.92 -14.87
C PHE A 314 -21.73 -6.10 -13.54
N PHE A 315 -20.83 -7.08 -13.47
CA PHE A 315 -19.93 -7.30 -12.35
C PHE A 315 -18.47 -7.11 -12.79
N PRO A 316 -18.06 -5.86 -13.10
CA PRO A 316 -16.66 -5.57 -13.43
C PRO A 316 -15.71 -6.13 -12.38
N MET A 317 -14.69 -6.85 -12.86
CA MET A 317 -13.55 -7.30 -12.06
C MET A 317 -12.33 -6.55 -12.55
N VAL A 318 -11.94 -5.51 -11.83
CA VAL A 318 -10.99 -4.51 -12.31
C VAL A 318 -9.62 -4.68 -11.67
N ASN A 319 -8.57 -4.48 -12.46
CA ASN A 319 -7.17 -4.46 -12.06
C ASN A 319 -6.43 -3.23 -12.62
N ASN A 320 -7.18 -2.28 -13.17
CA ASN A 320 -6.65 -1.02 -13.70
C ASN A 320 -6.65 0.04 -12.59
N PHE A 321 -5.52 0.13 -11.90
CA PHE A 321 -5.33 1.00 -10.73
C PHE A 321 -4.37 2.14 -11.05
N ALA A 322 -4.64 3.32 -10.49
CA ALA A 322 -3.66 4.40 -10.44
C ALA A 322 -2.49 4.01 -9.53
N ASP A 323 -1.31 4.55 -9.80
CA ASP A 323 -0.16 4.42 -8.89
C ASP A 323 -0.37 5.32 -7.66
N HIS A 324 -0.98 4.75 -6.63
CA HIS A 324 -1.35 5.46 -5.41
C HIS A 324 -1.32 4.51 -4.20
N ALA A 325 -1.02 5.04 -3.02
CA ALA A 325 -0.96 4.24 -1.78
C ALA A 325 -2.25 3.46 -1.49
N ILE A 326 -3.42 4.00 -1.83
CA ILE A 326 -4.72 3.35 -1.65
C ILE A 326 -4.82 2.05 -2.46
N THR A 327 -4.26 2.04 -3.66
CA THR A 327 -4.37 0.95 -4.62
C THR A 327 -3.18 -0.02 -4.57
N SER A 328 -2.14 0.35 -3.82
CA SER A 328 -0.95 -0.48 -3.67
C SER A 328 -1.28 -1.83 -3.02
N GLY A 329 -0.79 -2.91 -3.62
CA GLY A 329 -0.99 -4.28 -3.14
C GLY A 329 -2.36 -4.89 -3.47
N LEU A 330 -3.23 -4.19 -4.23
CA LEU A 330 -4.46 -4.75 -4.75
C LEU A 330 -4.18 -5.51 -6.06
N GLU A 331 -4.78 -6.69 -6.19
CA GLU A 331 -4.70 -7.48 -7.43
C GLU A 331 -5.96 -7.31 -8.29
N SER A 332 -7.14 -7.41 -7.67
CA SER A 332 -8.41 -7.34 -8.39
C SER A 332 -9.57 -6.99 -7.46
N VAL A 333 -10.33 -5.97 -7.82
CA VAL A 333 -11.55 -5.53 -7.10
C VAL A 333 -12.78 -5.79 -7.93
N MET A 334 -13.83 -6.36 -7.32
CA MET A 334 -15.10 -6.66 -7.98
C MET A 334 -16.19 -5.66 -7.55
N PHE A 335 -16.90 -5.10 -8.53
CA PHE A 335 -17.98 -4.15 -8.28
C PHE A 335 -19.30 -4.61 -8.88
N PRO A 336 -20.23 -5.17 -8.10
CA PRO A 336 -21.56 -5.47 -8.59
C PRO A 336 -22.37 -4.21 -8.90
N PHE A 337 -22.78 -3.98 -10.15
CA PHE A 337 -23.65 -2.87 -10.56
C PHE A 337 -23.09 -1.47 -10.21
N ILE A 338 -21.90 -1.16 -10.68
CA ILE A 338 -21.23 0.13 -10.41
C ILE A 338 -21.61 1.22 -11.41
N SER A 339 -21.60 2.47 -10.96
CA SER A 339 -21.75 3.67 -11.80
C SER A 339 -20.42 4.30 -12.15
N PRO A 340 -20.30 5.08 -13.24
CA PRO A 340 -19.10 5.84 -13.53
C PRO A 340 -19.03 7.10 -12.66
N LEU A 341 -17.80 7.51 -12.37
CA LEU A 341 -17.47 8.83 -11.81
C LEU A 341 -16.86 9.70 -12.90
N SER A 342 -17.05 10.99 -12.79
CA SER A 342 -16.37 11.97 -13.63
C SER A 342 -16.04 13.25 -12.83
N PHE A 343 -15.03 13.96 -13.27
CA PHE A 343 -14.66 15.22 -12.64
C PHE A 343 -15.25 16.40 -13.41
N SER A 344 -15.71 17.41 -12.65
CA SER A 344 -16.16 18.67 -13.19
C SER A 344 -15.09 19.73 -12.97
N SER A 345 -14.88 20.60 -13.93
CA SER A 345 -13.94 21.74 -13.84
C SER A 345 -14.47 22.91 -13.00
N SER A 346 -15.64 22.79 -12.37
CA SER A 346 -16.34 23.88 -11.70
C SER A 346 -15.76 24.29 -10.34
N ASP A 347 -15.01 23.42 -9.68
CA ASP A 347 -14.34 23.73 -8.40
C ASP A 347 -12.87 23.27 -8.45
N THR A 348 -11.96 24.22 -8.35
CA THR A 348 -10.50 23.98 -8.33
C THR A 348 -9.93 23.90 -6.90
N SER A 349 -10.76 24.04 -5.88
CA SER A 349 -10.32 23.98 -4.48
C SER A 349 -10.01 22.57 -4.00
N TRP A 350 -10.48 21.55 -4.72
CA TRP A 350 -10.24 20.13 -4.44
C TRP A 350 -9.36 19.52 -5.52
N ALA A 351 -8.22 18.98 -5.13
CA ALA A 351 -7.41 18.13 -5.99
C ALA A 351 -8.18 16.83 -6.29
N GLN A 352 -8.25 16.47 -7.55
CA GLN A 352 -8.98 15.31 -8.06
C GLN A 352 -8.03 14.12 -8.18
N VAL A 353 -8.31 13.04 -7.47
CA VAL A 353 -7.47 11.85 -7.40
C VAL A 353 -8.26 10.65 -7.95
N PRO A 354 -8.16 10.34 -9.24
CA PRO A 354 -8.75 9.12 -9.78
C PRO A 354 -7.92 7.91 -9.32
N LEU A 355 -8.59 6.83 -8.88
CA LEU A 355 -7.93 5.70 -8.21
C LEU A 355 -8.13 4.37 -8.93
N VAL A 356 -9.35 4.05 -9.32
CA VAL A 356 -9.69 2.77 -9.94
C VAL A 356 -10.48 3.02 -11.20
N TYR A 357 -10.11 2.31 -12.26
CA TYR A 357 -10.73 2.43 -13.59
C TYR A 357 -11.28 1.08 -14.04
N SER A 358 -12.33 1.11 -14.87
CA SER A 358 -12.72 -0.04 -15.67
C SER A 358 -11.61 -0.41 -16.67
N SER A 359 -11.77 -1.53 -17.38
CA SER A 359 -10.89 -1.83 -18.51
C SER A 359 -11.13 -0.84 -19.68
N GLU A 360 -10.24 -0.87 -20.66
CA GLU A 360 -10.40 -0.12 -21.93
C GLU A 360 -11.62 -0.61 -22.75
N ASN A 361 -12.10 -1.81 -22.46
CA ASN A 361 -13.27 -2.41 -23.10
C ASN A 361 -14.49 -2.31 -22.17
N SER A 362 -14.97 -1.11 -21.94
CA SER A 362 -16.15 -0.85 -21.12
C SER A 362 -17.33 -0.29 -21.92
N GLY A 363 -18.51 -0.35 -21.33
CA GLY A 363 -19.72 0.20 -21.90
C GLY A 363 -20.60 0.83 -20.82
N LEU A 364 -21.55 1.66 -21.23
CA LEU A 364 -22.50 2.31 -20.35
C LEU A 364 -23.94 1.90 -20.71
N ILE A 365 -24.70 1.46 -19.71
CA ILE A 365 -26.11 1.11 -19.87
C ILE A 365 -26.97 2.05 -19.04
N THR A 366 -27.91 2.72 -19.69
CA THR A 366 -28.80 3.68 -19.03
C THR A 366 -30.04 2.95 -18.50
N PRO A 367 -30.32 3.03 -17.19
CA PRO A 367 -31.59 2.52 -16.64
C PRO A 367 -32.79 3.44 -16.97
N PRO A 368 -34.05 2.94 -16.98
CA PRO A 368 -34.42 1.54 -16.72
C PRO A 368 -34.08 0.62 -17.89
N SER A 369 -33.61 -0.60 -17.58
CA SER A 369 -33.29 -1.63 -18.55
C SER A 369 -33.48 -3.02 -17.93
N TYR A 370 -33.36 -4.07 -18.73
CA TYR A 370 -33.46 -5.42 -18.27
C TYR A 370 -32.16 -6.19 -18.43
N ILE A 371 -31.95 -7.13 -17.51
CA ILE A 371 -30.83 -8.05 -17.56
C ILE A 371 -31.18 -9.19 -18.51
N ASP A 372 -30.48 -9.31 -19.62
CA ASP A 372 -30.56 -10.46 -20.51
C ASP A 372 -29.32 -11.35 -20.28
N ILE A 373 -29.52 -12.45 -19.55
CA ILE A 373 -28.44 -13.42 -19.23
C ILE A 373 -28.02 -14.19 -20.49
N GLN A 374 -28.90 -14.26 -21.53
CA GLN A 374 -28.59 -14.95 -22.77
C GLN A 374 -27.88 -14.04 -23.80
N LYS A 375 -27.77 -12.75 -23.53
CA LYS A 375 -27.11 -11.80 -24.41
C LYS A 375 -25.66 -12.22 -24.66
N LYS A 376 -25.33 -12.41 -25.94
CA LYS A 376 -23.95 -12.60 -26.38
C LYS A 376 -23.30 -11.25 -26.52
N TRP A 377 -22.46 -10.92 -25.55
CA TRP A 377 -21.69 -9.69 -25.54
C TRP A 377 -20.63 -9.73 -26.64
N ALA A 378 -20.43 -8.61 -27.32
CA ALA A 378 -19.45 -8.45 -28.40
C ALA A 378 -18.69 -7.13 -28.20
N GLN A 379 -17.56 -6.95 -28.87
CA GLN A 379 -16.73 -5.75 -28.76
C GLN A 379 -17.51 -4.43 -28.95
N ARG A 380 -18.52 -4.43 -29.83
CA ARG A 380 -19.39 -3.27 -30.07
C ARG A 380 -20.25 -2.85 -28.86
N ASP A 381 -20.40 -3.73 -27.87
CA ASP A 381 -21.15 -3.45 -26.63
C ASP A 381 -20.28 -2.69 -25.61
N PHE A 382 -18.98 -2.59 -25.88
CA PHE A 382 -17.98 -1.94 -25.04
C PHE A 382 -17.29 -0.78 -25.78
N PRO A 383 -18.05 0.25 -26.22
CA PRO A 383 -17.52 1.34 -27.04
C PRO A 383 -16.80 2.44 -26.24
N GLN A 384 -16.89 2.39 -24.91
CA GLN A 384 -16.29 3.37 -24.03
C GLN A 384 -14.86 2.91 -23.66
N GLY A 385 -13.99 3.86 -23.41
CA GLY A 385 -12.68 3.58 -22.79
C GLY A 385 -12.80 3.38 -21.28
N ALA A 386 -11.67 3.43 -20.59
CA ALA A 386 -11.63 3.30 -19.14
C ALA A 386 -12.50 4.35 -18.43
N GLN A 387 -13.40 3.90 -17.57
CA GLN A 387 -14.28 4.73 -16.75
C GLN A 387 -13.75 4.81 -15.31
N ILE A 388 -13.78 5.98 -14.70
CA ILE A 388 -13.41 6.14 -13.28
C ILE A 388 -14.52 5.51 -12.43
N LEU A 389 -14.15 4.62 -11.52
CA LEU A 389 -15.05 3.89 -10.63
C LEU A 389 -14.86 4.30 -9.15
N VAL A 390 -13.65 4.68 -8.79
CA VAL A 390 -13.27 5.13 -7.44
C VAL A 390 -12.41 6.38 -7.56
N ALA A 391 -12.69 7.37 -6.73
CA ALA A 391 -11.97 8.64 -6.73
C ALA A 391 -11.80 9.21 -5.33
N GLY A 392 -10.74 9.98 -5.14
CA GLY A 392 -10.50 10.84 -3.99
C GLY A 392 -10.61 12.31 -4.34
N LEU A 393 -10.93 13.13 -3.36
CA LEU A 393 -10.84 14.58 -3.38
C LEU A 393 -9.98 15.01 -2.19
N ASP A 394 -8.98 15.86 -2.43
CA ASP A 394 -8.10 16.39 -1.39
C ASP A 394 -7.98 17.92 -1.53
N ASN A 395 -8.18 18.66 -0.46
CA ASN A 395 -8.01 20.12 -0.44
C ASN A 395 -6.84 20.57 0.45
N GLY A 396 -5.96 19.64 0.84
CA GLY A 396 -4.83 19.89 1.73
C GLY A 396 -5.18 19.95 3.22
N LYS A 397 -6.48 19.96 3.58
CA LYS A 397 -6.97 19.91 4.96
C LYS A 397 -7.90 18.74 5.22
N ALA A 398 -8.74 18.43 4.26
CA ALA A 398 -9.77 17.41 4.35
C ALA A 398 -9.71 16.51 3.11
N ARG A 399 -10.04 15.25 3.29
CA ARG A 399 -10.08 14.26 2.22
C ARG A 399 -11.47 13.64 2.13
N VAL A 400 -11.94 13.40 0.90
CA VAL A 400 -13.18 12.69 0.64
C VAL A 400 -12.89 11.55 -0.32
N GLY A 401 -13.16 10.32 0.09
CA GLY A 401 -13.04 9.14 -0.77
C GLY A 401 -14.41 8.69 -1.24
N VAL A 402 -14.56 8.40 -2.52
CA VAL A 402 -15.84 8.01 -3.11
C VAL A 402 -15.70 6.74 -3.94
N VAL A 403 -16.51 5.74 -3.61
CA VAL A 403 -16.71 4.52 -4.41
C VAL A 403 -18.13 4.55 -4.97
N ALA A 404 -18.28 4.46 -6.29
CA ALA A 404 -19.57 4.53 -6.96
C ALA A 404 -20.39 3.22 -6.86
N ASN A 405 -20.13 2.46 -5.80
CA ASN A 405 -20.86 1.24 -5.44
C ASN A 405 -21.01 1.16 -3.92
N GLY A 406 -22.24 1.06 -3.44
CA GLY A 406 -22.54 1.03 -2.00
C GLY A 406 -22.49 -0.36 -1.37
N THR A 407 -22.31 -1.42 -2.16
CA THR A 407 -22.40 -2.81 -1.68
C THR A 407 -21.08 -3.58 -1.76
N PHE A 408 -20.05 -3.02 -2.38
CA PHE A 408 -18.79 -3.72 -2.70
C PHE A 408 -18.04 -4.28 -1.47
N CYS A 409 -18.23 -3.67 -0.29
CA CYS A 409 -17.62 -4.10 0.98
C CYS A 409 -18.65 -4.56 2.03
N VAL A 410 -19.93 -4.73 1.64
CA VAL A 410 -21.02 -5.11 2.55
C VAL A 410 -21.23 -6.62 2.54
N ASN A 411 -21.08 -7.25 3.69
CA ASN A 411 -21.31 -8.70 3.84
C ASN A 411 -22.80 -9.06 3.96
N GLY A 412 -23.63 -8.09 4.39
CA GLY A 412 -25.04 -8.31 4.69
C GLY A 412 -25.29 -8.85 6.10
N GLU A 413 -26.55 -8.84 6.50
CA GLU A 413 -27.00 -9.31 7.81
C GLU A 413 -27.53 -10.74 7.71
N GLY A 414 -27.37 -11.54 8.77
CA GLY A 414 -27.92 -12.90 8.89
C GLY A 414 -26.92 -13.92 9.42
N GLN A 415 -27.35 -15.19 9.50
CA GLN A 415 -26.53 -16.28 10.04
C GLN A 415 -25.35 -16.68 9.14
N ARG A 416 -25.38 -16.31 7.87
CA ARG A 416 -24.30 -16.56 6.89
C ARG A 416 -24.10 -15.31 6.04
N PRO A 417 -23.37 -14.32 6.55
CA PRO A 417 -23.01 -13.14 5.77
C PRO A 417 -22.20 -13.57 4.53
N GLN A 418 -22.43 -12.89 3.41
CA GLN A 418 -21.68 -13.15 2.19
C GLN A 418 -20.23 -12.70 2.38
N GLN A 419 -19.29 -13.59 2.13
CA GLN A 419 -17.88 -13.21 2.16
C GLN A 419 -17.56 -12.36 0.92
N GLN A 420 -17.04 -11.17 1.15
CA GLN A 420 -16.56 -10.28 0.10
C GLN A 420 -15.14 -10.65 -0.33
N ASN A 421 -14.76 -10.28 -1.56
CA ASN A 421 -13.39 -10.38 -2.02
C ASN A 421 -12.48 -9.59 -1.07
N GLN A 422 -11.32 -10.16 -0.70
CA GLN A 422 -10.41 -9.51 0.23
C GLN A 422 -9.91 -8.15 -0.28
N ASP A 423 -9.69 -8.00 -1.58
CA ASP A 423 -9.26 -6.72 -2.15
C ASP A 423 -10.35 -5.65 -2.15
N ASN A 424 -11.63 -6.03 -2.12
CA ASN A 424 -12.71 -5.08 -1.88
C ASN A 424 -12.61 -4.47 -0.46
N ILE A 425 -12.33 -5.33 0.53
CA ILE A 425 -12.16 -4.90 1.92
C ILE A 425 -10.85 -4.09 2.08
N ASN A 426 -9.77 -4.53 1.42
CA ASN A 426 -8.50 -3.82 1.39
C ASN A 426 -8.65 -2.42 0.78
N LEU A 427 -9.36 -2.28 -0.35
CA LEU A 427 -9.64 -0.99 -0.96
C LEU A 427 -10.40 -0.05 -0.02
N ALA A 428 -11.48 -0.56 0.62
CA ALA A 428 -12.26 0.23 1.58
C ALA A 428 -11.40 0.68 2.77
N SER A 429 -10.65 -0.24 3.37
CA SER A 429 -9.76 0.05 4.49
C SER A 429 -8.65 1.03 4.10
N ASN A 430 -7.99 0.82 2.95
CA ASN A 430 -6.94 1.72 2.47
C ASN A 430 -7.45 3.14 2.21
N MET A 431 -8.67 3.28 1.67
CA MET A 431 -9.30 4.59 1.49
C MET A 431 -9.61 5.26 2.83
N ILE A 432 -10.12 4.51 3.80
CA ILE A 432 -10.40 5.02 5.15
C ILE A 432 -9.10 5.41 5.85
N ASP A 433 -8.05 4.59 5.73
CA ASP A 433 -6.73 4.90 6.26
C ASP A 433 -6.18 6.20 5.65
N TRP A 434 -6.25 6.36 4.32
CA TRP A 434 -5.82 7.58 3.63
C TRP A 434 -6.60 8.83 4.08
N ILE A 435 -7.89 8.68 4.35
CA ILE A 435 -8.76 9.77 4.81
C ILE A 435 -8.48 10.14 6.26
N ALA A 436 -8.22 9.15 7.12
CA ALA A 436 -7.99 9.32 8.55
C ALA A 436 -6.53 9.59 8.90
N ASP A 437 -5.60 9.36 7.96
CA ASP A 437 -4.16 9.47 8.19
C ASP A 437 -3.72 10.93 8.24
N ASP A 438 -3.16 11.33 9.36
CA ASP A 438 -2.53 12.62 9.61
C ASP A 438 -0.99 12.55 9.56
N THR A 439 -0.42 11.35 9.46
CA THR A 439 1.03 11.10 9.49
C THR A 439 1.63 10.67 8.14
N GLY A 440 0.79 10.40 7.12
CA GLY A 440 1.26 9.93 5.81
C GLY A 440 1.82 8.51 5.79
N LEU A 441 1.52 7.69 6.82
CA LEU A 441 1.97 6.29 6.90
C LEU A 441 1.47 5.44 5.73
N ILE A 442 0.32 5.79 5.18
CA ILE A 442 -0.24 5.04 4.05
C ILE A 442 0.68 5.12 2.81
N ASP A 443 1.42 6.23 2.64
CA ASP A 443 2.34 6.40 1.51
C ASP A 443 3.53 5.42 1.59
N LEU A 444 3.81 4.85 2.77
CA LEU A 444 4.84 3.83 2.94
C LEU A 444 4.50 2.49 2.29
N ARG A 445 3.21 2.19 2.08
CA ARG A 445 2.80 0.97 1.38
C ARG A 445 3.36 0.91 -0.05
N THR A 446 3.56 2.06 -0.70
CA THR A 446 4.12 2.15 -2.05
C THR A 446 5.62 1.87 -2.11
N LYS A 447 6.35 1.99 -0.99
CA LYS A 447 7.76 1.62 -0.90
C LYS A 447 8.00 0.11 -0.96
N GLY A 448 6.94 -0.71 -0.90
CA GLY A 448 7.04 -2.16 -1.06
C GLY A 448 7.51 -2.55 -2.45
N ILE A 449 8.24 -3.66 -2.52
CA ILE A 449 8.81 -4.17 -3.77
C ILE A 449 7.68 -4.54 -4.72
N THR A 450 7.43 -3.69 -5.69
CA THR A 450 6.87 -4.16 -6.95
C THR A 450 7.95 -5.01 -7.63
N SER A 451 7.66 -6.28 -7.91
CA SER A 451 8.49 -7.08 -8.79
C SER A 451 8.59 -6.32 -10.10
N ARG A 452 9.76 -5.75 -10.36
CA ARG A 452 10.07 -5.09 -11.64
C ARG A 452 10.73 -6.14 -12.53
N PRO A 453 10.00 -6.82 -13.42
CA PRO A 453 10.66 -7.66 -14.42
C PRO A 453 11.56 -6.75 -15.24
N LEU A 454 12.81 -7.17 -15.43
CA LEU A 454 13.73 -6.47 -16.33
C LEU A 454 13.04 -6.35 -17.68
N GLU A 455 12.91 -5.13 -18.20
CA GLU A 455 12.45 -4.91 -19.57
C GLU A 455 13.29 -5.75 -20.52
N SER A 456 12.64 -6.38 -21.48
CA SER A 456 13.34 -7.17 -22.49
C SER A 456 14.19 -6.24 -23.34
N VAL A 457 15.49 -6.23 -23.07
CA VAL A 457 16.46 -5.45 -23.83
C VAL A 457 16.63 -6.11 -25.19
N GLU A 458 16.59 -5.34 -26.29
CA GLU A 458 16.86 -5.82 -27.63
C GLU A 458 18.25 -6.50 -27.72
N ASP A 459 18.37 -7.53 -28.53
CA ASP A 459 19.61 -8.32 -28.64
C ASP A 459 20.82 -7.49 -29.08
N SER A 460 20.61 -6.44 -29.87
CA SER A 460 21.61 -5.43 -30.24
C SER A 460 22.16 -4.68 -29.00
N SER A 461 21.30 -4.27 -28.10
CA SER A 461 21.66 -3.57 -26.89
C SER A 461 22.32 -4.49 -25.85
N LYS A 462 21.89 -5.75 -25.75
CA LYS A 462 22.56 -6.78 -24.95
C LYS A 462 24.02 -6.98 -25.38
N ALA A 463 24.27 -7.06 -26.71
CA ALA A 463 25.61 -7.18 -27.25
C ALA A 463 26.46 -5.94 -26.91
N MET A 464 25.91 -4.73 -27.05
CA MET A 464 26.61 -3.47 -26.73
C MET A 464 26.99 -3.41 -25.25
N ILE A 465 26.09 -3.74 -24.34
CA ILE A 465 26.33 -3.74 -22.89
C ILE A 465 27.41 -4.81 -22.56
N LYS A 466 27.28 -6.00 -23.11
CA LYS A 466 28.25 -7.10 -22.90
C LYS A 466 29.65 -6.72 -23.30
N TYR A 467 29.82 -6.23 -24.52
CA TYR A 467 31.14 -5.84 -25.04
C TYR A 467 31.64 -4.54 -24.41
N GLY A 468 30.76 -3.59 -24.13
CA GLY A 468 31.07 -2.35 -23.41
C GLY A 468 31.70 -2.64 -22.06
N ASN A 469 31.10 -3.52 -21.25
CA ASN A 469 31.62 -3.89 -19.94
C ASN A 469 33.00 -4.60 -20.00
N VAL A 470 33.29 -5.32 -21.09
CA VAL A 470 34.58 -5.97 -21.27
C VAL A 470 35.64 -4.98 -21.73
N PHE A 471 35.33 -4.11 -22.69
CA PHE A 471 36.32 -3.25 -23.33
C PHE A 471 36.53 -1.91 -22.63
N ALA A 472 35.51 -1.36 -21.91
CA ALA A 472 35.62 -0.07 -21.21
C ALA A 472 36.72 -0.06 -20.14
N PRO A 473 36.90 -1.05 -19.25
CA PRO A 473 38.00 -1.08 -18.29
C PRO A 473 39.37 -1.13 -18.95
N ILE A 474 39.49 -1.91 -20.04
CA ILE A 474 40.75 -2.02 -20.80
C ILE A 474 41.12 -0.68 -21.43
N LEU A 475 40.15 0.00 -22.02
CA LEU A 475 40.33 1.31 -22.65
C LEU A 475 40.74 2.37 -21.62
N LEU A 476 40.09 2.37 -20.42
CA LEU A 476 40.44 3.25 -19.31
C LEU A 476 41.91 3.04 -18.84
N ILE A 477 42.35 1.79 -18.74
CA ILE A 477 43.73 1.47 -18.37
C ILE A 477 44.70 1.98 -19.42
N LEU A 478 44.40 1.79 -20.73
CA LEU A 478 45.24 2.28 -21.83
C LEU A 478 45.32 3.82 -21.84
N ILE A 479 44.19 4.53 -21.63
CA ILE A 479 44.14 5.98 -21.54
C ILE A 479 44.99 6.46 -20.33
N TYR A 480 44.83 5.82 -19.19
CA TYR A 480 45.61 6.14 -18.00
C TYR A 480 47.11 5.94 -18.23
N ALA A 481 47.50 4.80 -18.86
CA ALA A 481 48.90 4.51 -19.18
C ALA A 481 49.49 5.55 -20.15
N PHE A 482 48.69 5.95 -21.15
CA PHE A 482 49.10 6.98 -22.12
C PHE A 482 49.31 8.36 -21.46
N ILE A 483 48.33 8.80 -20.61
CA ILE A 483 48.43 10.05 -19.84
C ILE A 483 49.67 10.02 -18.91
N ARG A 484 49.90 8.91 -18.21
CA ARG A 484 51.04 8.73 -17.34
C ARG A 484 52.37 8.76 -18.10
N LYS A 485 52.43 8.16 -19.29
CA LYS A 485 53.58 8.22 -20.17
C LYS A 485 53.90 9.65 -20.62
N GLN A 486 52.89 10.41 -21.03
CA GLN A 486 53.06 11.83 -21.39
C GLN A 486 53.51 12.67 -20.23
N MET A 487 52.92 12.51 -19.04
CA MET A 487 53.33 13.20 -17.84
C MET A 487 54.77 12.90 -17.48
N ASN A 488 55.21 11.67 -17.58
CA ASN A 488 56.58 11.25 -17.31
C ASN A 488 57.56 11.80 -18.38
N GLN A 489 57.17 11.87 -19.65
CA GLN A 489 57.97 12.49 -20.68
C GLN A 489 58.11 14.01 -20.45
N ARG A 490 57.04 14.71 -20.09
CA ARG A 490 57.09 16.13 -19.76
C ARG A 490 57.97 16.39 -18.50
N LYS A 491 57.91 15.55 -17.49
CA LYS A 491 58.80 15.62 -16.32
C LYS A 491 60.26 15.42 -16.70
N ARG A 492 60.60 14.43 -17.54
CA ARG A 492 61.95 14.18 -18.03
C ARG A 492 62.49 15.36 -18.86
N GLN A 493 61.67 15.95 -19.73
CA GLN A 493 62.06 17.14 -20.51
C GLN A 493 62.37 18.35 -19.59
N LYS A 494 61.54 18.59 -18.58
CA LYS A 494 61.79 19.66 -17.58
C LYS A 494 63.08 19.40 -16.77
N TRP A 495 63.36 18.14 -16.43
CA TRP A 495 64.61 17.80 -15.72
C TRP A 495 65.87 17.96 -16.60
N MET A 496 65.75 17.69 -17.89
CA MET A 496 66.87 17.92 -18.83
C MET A 496 67.11 19.40 -19.16
N GLN A 497 66.06 20.25 -19.06
CA GLN A 497 66.21 21.70 -19.24
C GLN A 497 66.68 22.40 -18.00
N GLY A 498 66.44 21.89 -16.77
CA GLY A 498 66.88 22.48 -15.51
C GLY A 498 68.32 22.11 -15.09
N ASN A 499 69.07 21.32 -15.84
CA ASN A 499 70.47 20.98 -15.53
C ASN A 499 71.50 21.75 -16.40
N TYR A 500 71.08 22.87 -17.03
CA TYR A 500 71.93 23.76 -17.81
C TYR A 500 71.92 25.21 -17.28
N GLU A 501 71.59 25.44 -15.99
CA GLU A 501 71.91 26.66 -15.26
C GLU A 501 72.73 26.37 -14.04
#